data_8923116e3af34faac3cc4e529d92b3ac
#
_entry.id   8923116e3af34faac3cc4e529d92b3ac
#
_cell.length_a   1.000
_cell.length_b   1.000
_cell.length_c   1.000
_cell.angle_alpha   90.00
_cell.angle_beta   90.00
_cell.angle_gamma   90.00
#
_symmetry.space_group_name_H-M   'P 1'
#
loop_
_entity.id
_entity.type
_entity.pdbx_description
1 polymer ?
#
loop_
_entity_poly.entity_id
_entity_poly.type
_entity_poly.pdbx_seq_one_letter_code
_entity_poly.pdbx_strand_id
1 'polypeptide(L)'
;MDARLVEKMNAYRPQTLREIEQIWYEGYGESRGHYHSSRYHFLNLHSFFTGNRTIELRGFNAADEKGNLHAGKIRSYIVLALGLNHQALIQRSASARKPQTENEKFAMRTYLNRIGFIGDEFANCREHLTAHLDGSAAWRFRTTAVAA
;
A
#
# COMPACT_ATOMS: atom_id res chain seq x y z
N MET A 1 -4.60 3.96 -4.47
CA MET A 1 -4.64 5.44 -4.32
C MET A 1 -4.57 6.02 -5.71
N ASP A 2 -5.35 7.02 -6.02
CA ASP A 2 -5.29 7.70 -7.32
C ASP A 2 -3.94 8.44 -7.43
N ALA A 3 -3.21 8.23 -8.54
CA ALA A 3 -1.93 8.91 -8.78
C ALA A 3 -2.08 10.44 -8.75
N ARG A 4 -3.20 10.96 -9.26
CA ARG A 4 -3.52 12.39 -9.22
C ARG A 4 -3.59 12.96 -7.81
N LEU A 5 -4.05 12.17 -6.83
CA LEU A 5 -4.07 12.60 -5.43
C LEU A 5 -2.65 12.79 -4.89
N VAL A 6 -1.74 11.85 -5.19
CA VAL A 6 -0.33 11.96 -4.78
C VAL A 6 0.36 13.14 -5.47
N GLU A 7 0.10 13.36 -6.76
CA GLU A 7 0.61 14.51 -7.50
C GLU A 7 0.16 15.82 -6.89
N LYS A 8 -1.12 15.94 -6.54
CA LYS A 8 -1.66 17.14 -5.87
C LYS A 8 -1.04 17.35 -4.49
N MET A 9 -0.94 16.31 -3.66
CA MET A 9 -0.26 16.39 -2.37
C MET A 9 1.19 16.89 -2.50
N ASN A 10 1.91 16.41 -3.51
CA ASN A 10 3.29 16.84 -3.78
C ASN A 10 3.38 18.28 -4.33
N ALA A 11 2.41 18.71 -5.14
CA ALA A 11 2.38 20.05 -5.72
C ALA A 11 1.98 21.13 -4.71
N TYR A 12 0.90 20.88 -3.97
CA TYR A 12 0.34 21.83 -3.01
C TYR A 12 1.04 21.83 -1.66
N ARG A 13 1.70 20.72 -1.28
CA ARG A 13 2.41 20.55 0.00
C ARG A 13 1.57 21.02 1.19
N PRO A 14 0.38 20.44 1.41
CA PRO A 14 -0.52 20.89 2.46
C PRO A 14 0.16 20.86 3.83
N GLN A 15 -0.05 21.91 4.62
CA GLN A 15 0.52 22.05 5.96
C GLN A 15 -0.53 21.79 7.06
N THR A 16 -1.78 21.77 6.71
CA THR A 16 -2.89 21.58 7.64
C THR A 16 -3.77 20.39 7.26
N LEU A 17 -4.44 19.80 8.25
CA LEU A 17 -5.41 18.73 8.01
C LEU A 17 -6.57 19.19 7.11
N ARG A 18 -6.97 20.46 7.21
CA ARG A 18 -8.03 21.05 6.38
C ARG A 18 -7.63 21.09 4.89
N GLU A 19 -6.40 21.44 4.61
CA GLU A 19 -5.88 21.43 3.23
C GLU A 19 -5.80 19.99 2.67
N ILE A 20 -5.37 19.03 3.49
CA ILE A 20 -5.37 17.61 3.11
C ILE A 20 -6.80 17.15 2.83
N GLU A 21 -7.75 17.51 3.68
CA GLU A 21 -9.17 17.18 3.50
C GLU A 21 -9.74 17.77 2.21
N GLN A 22 -9.42 19.02 1.90
CA GLN A 22 -9.85 19.66 0.65
C GLN A 22 -9.31 18.92 -0.58
N ILE A 23 -8.02 18.58 -0.59
CA ILE A 23 -7.40 17.81 -1.69
C ILE A 23 -8.03 16.41 -1.79
N TRP A 24 -8.31 15.77 -0.65
CA TRP A 24 -8.92 14.43 -0.60
C TRP A 24 -10.28 14.39 -1.26
N TYR A 25 -11.14 15.40 -0.99
CA TYR A 25 -12.49 15.46 -1.51
C TYR A 25 -12.60 16.21 -2.84
N GLU A 26 -11.53 16.72 -3.38
CA GLU A 26 -11.57 17.42 -4.66
C GLU A 26 -12.08 16.50 -5.79
N GLY A 27 -13.12 16.98 -6.49
CA GLY A 27 -13.80 16.20 -7.52
C GLY A 27 -14.95 15.31 -6.99
N TYR A 28 -15.19 15.31 -5.69
CA TYR A 28 -16.38 14.74 -5.09
C TYR A 28 -17.34 15.87 -4.70
N GLY A 29 -18.66 15.62 -4.76
CA GLY A 29 -19.67 16.59 -4.31
C GLY A 29 -19.54 16.92 -2.82
N GLU A 30 -20.33 17.88 -2.35
CA GLU A 30 -20.27 18.39 -0.97
C GLU A 30 -20.74 17.39 0.09
N SER A 31 -21.56 16.40 -0.27
CA SER A 31 -22.07 15.42 0.68
C SER A 31 -20.98 14.46 1.16
N ARG A 32 -20.65 14.54 2.44
CA ARG A 32 -19.68 13.67 3.11
C ARG A 32 -20.34 12.59 3.95
N GLY A 33 -21.39 11.99 3.40
CA GLY A 33 -22.14 10.92 4.08
C GLY A 33 -21.29 9.68 4.39
N HIS A 34 -21.78 8.85 5.30
CA HIS A 34 -21.09 7.64 5.78
C HIS A 34 -20.60 6.72 4.63
N TYR A 35 -21.36 6.61 3.55
CA TYR A 35 -21.04 5.77 2.37
C TYR A 35 -20.38 6.53 1.23
N HIS A 36 -19.64 7.60 1.54
CA HIS A 36 -18.95 8.39 0.53
C HIS A 36 -17.99 7.54 -0.32
N SER A 37 -17.96 7.76 -1.65
CA SER A 37 -17.21 6.94 -2.60
C SER A 37 -15.68 6.97 -2.39
N SER A 38 -15.14 8.05 -1.81
CA SER A 38 -13.71 8.15 -1.49
C SER A 38 -13.21 7.09 -0.49
N ARG A 39 -14.12 6.47 0.27
CA ARG A 39 -13.76 5.38 1.20
C ARG A 39 -13.27 4.11 0.52
N TYR A 40 -13.53 3.94 -0.78
CA TYR A 40 -13.16 2.74 -1.53
C TYR A 40 -11.74 2.75 -2.09
N HIS A 41 -10.96 3.79 -1.81
CA HIS A 41 -9.52 3.76 -2.09
C HIS A 41 -8.79 2.75 -1.18
N PHE A 42 -7.63 2.27 -1.64
CA PHE A 42 -6.76 1.39 -0.82
C PHE A 42 -6.45 2.03 0.54
N LEU A 43 -6.06 3.30 0.54
CA LEU A 43 -5.96 4.13 1.73
C LEU A 43 -7.26 4.91 1.89
N ASN A 44 -8.02 4.66 2.94
CA ASN A 44 -9.24 5.40 3.25
C ASN A 44 -8.96 6.44 4.34
N LEU A 45 -9.02 7.72 3.97
CA LEU A 45 -8.95 8.86 4.89
C LEU A 45 -10.35 9.40 5.25
N HIS A 46 -11.43 8.90 4.63
CA HIS A 46 -12.77 9.37 4.92
C HIS A 46 -13.14 9.20 6.41
N SER A 47 -12.82 8.02 6.99
CA SER A 47 -12.99 7.77 8.43
C SER A 47 -12.22 8.75 9.32
N PHE A 48 -11.07 9.22 8.85
CA PHE A 48 -10.28 10.19 9.59
C PHE A 48 -10.96 11.56 9.64
N PHE A 49 -11.52 12.03 8.53
CA PHE A 49 -12.15 13.35 8.43
C PHE A 49 -13.58 13.38 8.99
N THR A 50 -14.29 12.24 9.03
CA THR A 50 -15.71 12.17 9.46
C THR A 50 -15.90 11.80 10.93
N GLY A 51 -14.86 11.83 11.76
CA GLY A 51 -14.99 11.78 13.21
C GLY A 51 -14.23 10.66 13.93
N ASN A 52 -14.04 9.49 13.30
CA ASN A 52 -13.36 8.36 13.96
C ASN A 52 -11.84 8.56 14.11
N ARG A 53 -11.26 9.50 13.37
CA ARG A 53 -9.82 9.78 13.37
C ARG A 53 -8.94 8.57 13.06
N THR A 54 -9.47 7.61 12.29
CA THR A 54 -8.80 6.38 11.90
C THR A 54 -8.42 6.40 10.42
N ILE A 55 -7.26 5.83 10.12
CA ILE A 55 -6.80 5.56 8.76
C ILE A 55 -7.04 4.08 8.49
N GLU A 56 -7.73 3.77 7.39
CA GLU A 56 -8.02 2.38 7.01
C GLU A 56 -7.25 1.99 5.76
N LEU A 57 -6.56 0.85 5.82
CA LEU A 57 -5.96 0.21 4.65
C LEU A 57 -6.89 -0.90 4.16
N ARG A 58 -7.50 -0.73 2.99
CA ARG A 58 -8.62 -1.54 2.49
C ARG A 58 -8.27 -2.53 1.40
N GLY A 59 -7.01 -2.73 1.11
CA GLY A 59 -6.56 -3.59 0.00
C GLY A 59 -6.26 -5.03 0.38
N PHE A 60 -6.65 -5.47 1.59
CA PHE A 60 -6.28 -6.80 2.09
C PHE A 60 -7.46 -7.76 2.06
N ASN A 61 -7.24 -8.95 1.50
CA ASN A 61 -8.18 -10.05 1.56
C ASN A 61 -7.50 -11.27 2.20
N ALA A 62 -7.84 -11.56 3.45
CA ALA A 62 -7.30 -12.68 4.21
C ALA A 62 -8.10 -13.97 4.04
N ALA A 63 -9.30 -13.90 3.47
CA ALA A 63 -10.14 -15.05 3.21
C ALA A 63 -9.79 -15.70 1.87
N ASP A 64 -9.94 -17.02 1.78
CA ASP A 64 -9.95 -17.77 0.54
C ASP A 64 -11.34 -17.67 -0.15
N GLU A 65 -11.48 -18.31 -1.32
CA GLU A 65 -12.73 -18.33 -2.08
C GLU A 65 -13.90 -18.99 -1.31
N LYS A 66 -13.61 -19.82 -0.30
CA LYS A 66 -14.57 -20.48 0.57
C LYS A 66 -14.88 -19.70 1.85
N GLY A 67 -14.25 -18.53 2.02
CA GLY A 67 -14.40 -17.70 3.21
C GLY A 67 -13.55 -18.13 4.42
N ASN A 68 -12.62 -19.09 4.27
CA ASN A 68 -11.74 -19.50 5.34
C ASN A 68 -10.64 -18.44 5.54
N LEU A 69 -10.40 -18.08 6.79
CA LEU A 69 -9.36 -17.12 7.15
C LEU A 69 -7.99 -17.80 7.25
N HIS A 70 -6.98 -17.15 6.70
CA HIS A 70 -5.60 -17.63 6.77
C HIS A 70 -4.77 -16.78 7.75
N ALA A 71 -4.44 -17.36 8.90
CA ALA A 71 -3.73 -16.65 9.97
C ALA A 71 -2.40 -15.97 9.51
N GLY A 72 -1.62 -16.66 8.67
CA GLY A 72 -0.38 -16.12 8.12
C GLY A 72 -0.60 -14.88 7.25
N LYS A 73 -1.67 -14.87 6.42
CA LYS A 73 -2.05 -13.69 5.63
C LYS A 73 -2.48 -12.53 6.53
N ILE A 74 -3.33 -12.81 7.54
CA ILE A 74 -3.79 -11.78 8.50
C ILE A 74 -2.59 -11.15 9.20
N ARG A 75 -1.67 -11.97 9.73
CA ARG A 75 -0.43 -11.49 10.36
C ARG A 75 0.38 -10.62 9.39
N SER A 76 0.55 -11.09 8.15
CA SER A 76 1.32 -10.36 7.13
C SER A 76 0.73 -8.99 6.81
N TYR A 77 -0.60 -8.88 6.75
CA TYR A 77 -1.29 -7.62 6.49
C TYR A 77 -1.20 -6.65 7.67
N ILE A 78 -1.32 -7.14 8.91
CA ILE A 78 -1.11 -6.31 10.10
C ILE A 78 0.31 -5.76 10.14
N VAL A 79 1.30 -6.63 9.94
CA VAL A 79 2.72 -6.22 9.94
C VAL A 79 3.00 -5.24 8.80
N LEU A 80 2.43 -5.47 7.60
CA LEU A 80 2.56 -4.54 6.47
C LEU A 80 1.93 -3.18 6.80
N ALA A 81 0.75 -3.14 7.40
CA ALA A 81 0.11 -1.90 7.82
C ALA A 81 1.00 -1.12 8.81
N LEU A 82 1.59 -1.80 9.79
CA LEU A 82 2.53 -1.20 10.74
C LEU A 82 3.80 -0.68 10.04
N GLY A 83 4.38 -1.45 9.12
CA GLY A 83 5.54 -1.05 8.33
C GLY A 83 5.27 0.17 7.45
N LEU A 84 4.10 0.24 6.82
CA LEU A 84 3.66 1.40 6.03
C LEU A 84 3.47 2.64 6.91
N ASN A 85 2.88 2.50 8.09
CA ASN A 85 2.73 3.60 9.03
C ASN A 85 4.09 4.11 9.51
N HIS A 86 5.00 3.20 9.88
CA HIS A 86 6.36 3.58 10.26
C HIS A 86 7.08 4.32 9.12
N GLN A 87 6.99 3.79 7.90
CA GLN A 87 7.57 4.43 6.71
C GLN A 87 6.98 5.83 6.49
N ALA A 88 5.68 6.01 6.67
CA ALA A 88 5.03 7.32 6.52
C ALA A 88 5.54 8.36 7.52
N LEU A 89 5.93 7.94 8.74
CA LEU A 89 6.48 8.84 9.75
C LEU A 89 7.89 9.32 9.43
N ILE A 90 8.70 8.53 8.74
CA ILE A 90 10.11 8.84 8.46
C ILE A 90 10.36 9.33 7.04
N GLN A 91 9.48 9.01 6.09
CA GLN A 91 9.64 9.38 4.69
C GLN A 91 9.21 10.83 4.44
N ARG A 92 10.08 11.60 3.79
CA ARG A 92 9.85 13.03 3.53
C ARG A 92 9.13 13.32 2.21
N SER A 93 9.10 12.36 1.29
CA SER A 93 8.49 12.54 -0.03
C SER A 93 8.07 11.20 -0.63
N ALA A 94 7.10 11.23 -1.53
CA ALA A 94 6.66 10.07 -2.29
C ALA A 94 6.49 10.46 -3.77
N SER A 95 6.79 9.50 -4.67
CA SER A 95 6.54 9.67 -6.10
C SER A 95 5.15 9.14 -6.45
N ALA A 96 4.42 9.87 -7.30
CA ALA A 96 3.18 9.40 -7.90
C ALA A 96 3.42 8.41 -9.06
N ARG A 97 4.65 8.33 -9.58
CA ARG A 97 4.97 7.45 -10.69
C ARG A 97 4.95 5.99 -10.26
N LYS A 98 4.20 5.17 -11.00
CA LYS A 98 4.25 3.72 -10.84
C LYS A 98 5.67 3.23 -11.18
N PRO A 99 6.30 2.42 -10.31
CA PRO A 99 7.59 1.80 -10.65
C PRO A 99 7.46 0.96 -11.92
N GLN A 100 8.37 1.15 -12.86
CA GLN A 100 8.49 0.28 -14.02
C GLN A 100 9.36 -0.91 -13.60
N THR A 101 8.81 -2.11 -13.67
CA THR A 101 9.53 -3.32 -13.33
C THR A 101 9.00 -4.50 -14.13
N GLU A 102 9.90 -5.29 -14.69
CA GLU A 102 9.60 -6.56 -15.35
C GLU A 102 9.51 -7.72 -14.35
N ASN A 103 9.95 -7.49 -13.11
CA ASN A 103 9.97 -8.48 -12.04
C ASN A 103 9.33 -7.89 -10.79
N GLU A 104 8.02 -8.03 -10.70
CA GLU A 104 7.21 -7.47 -9.61
C GLU A 104 7.57 -8.12 -8.27
N LYS A 105 7.85 -9.43 -8.26
CA LYS A 105 8.21 -10.16 -7.05
C LYS A 105 9.53 -9.67 -6.45
N PHE A 106 10.54 -9.42 -7.28
CA PHE A 106 11.81 -8.85 -6.84
C PHE A 106 11.63 -7.42 -6.32
N ALA A 107 10.88 -6.61 -7.05
CA ALA A 107 10.61 -5.21 -6.66
C ALA A 107 9.89 -5.14 -5.31
N MET A 108 8.86 -5.98 -5.11
CA MET A 108 8.12 -6.04 -3.86
C MET A 108 9.00 -6.54 -2.71
N ARG A 109 9.79 -7.60 -2.91
CA ARG A 109 10.74 -8.06 -1.89
C ARG A 109 11.73 -6.97 -1.49
N THR A 110 12.26 -6.25 -2.47
CA THR A 110 13.20 -5.13 -2.23
C THR A 110 12.52 -4.03 -1.42
N TYR A 111 11.28 -3.71 -1.75
CA TYR A 111 10.48 -2.74 -1.01
C TYR A 111 10.24 -3.19 0.44
N LEU A 112 9.83 -4.44 0.65
CA LEU A 112 9.61 -5.01 1.99
C LEU A 112 10.88 -4.94 2.85
N ASN A 113 12.03 -5.28 2.28
CA ASN A 113 13.31 -5.16 2.99
C ASN A 113 13.61 -3.70 3.38
N ARG A 114 13.30 -2.74 2.50
CA ARG A 114 13.48 -1.31 2.77
C ARG A 114 12.64 -0.83 3.95
N ILE A 115 11.43 -1.33 4.11
CA ILE A 115 10.54 -0.96 5.22
C ILE A 115 10.71 -1.85 6.46
N GLY A 116 11.81 -2.64 6.53
CA GLY A 116 12.21 -3.35 7.72
C GLY A 116 11.80 -4.83 7.81
N PHE A 117 11.27 -5.43 6.72
CA PHE A 117 10.92 -6.85 6.69
C PHE A 117 12.16 -7.73 6.42
N ILE A 118 13.15 -7.65 7.32
CA ILE A 118 14.43 -8.35 7.25
C ILE A 118 14.43 -9.43 8.32
N GLY A 119 15.20 -10.51 8.10
CA GLY A 119 15.33 -11.61 9.06
C GLY A 119 14.28 -12.72 8.88
N ASP A 120 14.45 -13.78 9.65
CA ASP A 120 13.62 -14.99 9.54
C ASP A 120 12.22 -14.78 10.11
N GLU A 121 12.07 -13.89 11.08
CA GLU A 121 10.79 -13.53 11.67
C GLU A 121 9.80 -12.95 10.65
N PHE A 122 10.29 -12.35 9.55
CA PHE A 122 9.48 -11.83 8.46
C PHE A 122 9.44 -12.73 7.22
N ALA A 123 10.07 -13.91 7.24
CA ALA A 123 10.13 -14.80 6.08
C ALA A 123 8.73 -15.14 5.55
N ASN A 124 7.83 -15.59 6.42
CA ASN A 124 6.45 -15.91 6.07
C ASN A 124 5.67 -14.67 5.57
N CYS A 125 5.91 -13.50 6.17
CA CYS A 125 5.27 -12.26 5.70
C CYS A 125 5.71 -11.92 4.28
N ARG A 126 7.01 -12.01 3.98
CA ARG A 126 7.52 -11.78 2.62
C ARG A 126 6.95 -12.78 1.63
N GLU A 127 6.85 -14.06 2.01
CA GLU A 127 6.25 -15.10 1.19
C GLU A 127 4.79 -14.77 0.84
N HIS A 128 3.94 -14.54 1.84
CA HIS A 128 2.53 -14.23 1.63
C HIS A 128 2.31 -12.94 0.81
N LEU A 129 3.12 -11.91 1.05
CA LEU A 129 2.98 -10.62 0.36
C LEU A 129 3.51 -10.64 -1.08
N THR A 130 4.29 -11.65 -1.45
CA THR A 130 4.83 -11.78 -2.81
C THR A 130 4.30 -13.00 -3.58
N ALA A 131 3.48 -13.85 -2.96
CA ALA A 131 3.03 -15.11 -3.55
C ALA A 131 2.27 -14.95 -4.87
N HIS A 132 1.50 -13.87 -5.02
CA HIS A 132 0.65 -13.59 -6.17
C HIS A 132 1.35 -12.75 -7.25
N LEU A 133 2.62 -12.39 -7.05
CA LEU A 133 3.38 -11.58 -7.99
C LEU A 133 4.22 -12.44 -8.91
N ASP A 134 4.32 -12.02 -10.15
CA ASP A 134 5.13 -12.69 -11.16
C ASP A 134 6.63 -12.41 -11.00
N GLY A 135 7.43 -13.37 -11.46
CA GLY A 135 8.88 -13.27 -11.48
C GLY A 135 9.59 -14.02 -10.36
N SER A 136 10.84 -13.67 -10.12
CA SER A 136 11.72 -14.28 -9.11
C SER A 136 12.00 -13.31 -7.98
N ALA A 137 11.90 -13.77 -6.75
CA ALA A 137 12.31 -12.97 -5.59
C ALA A 137 13.84 -12.84 -5.46
N ALA A 138 14.62 -13.74 -6.10
CA ALA A 138 16.07 -13.79 -5.98
C ALA A 138 16.79 -12.94 -7.02
N TRP A 139 16.26 -12.85 -8.23
CA TRP A 139 16.96 -12.25 -9.38
C TRP A 139 16.16 -11.07 -9.95
N ARG A 140 16.83 -9.94 -10.16
CA ARG A 140 16.23 -8.74 -10.74
C ARG A 140 15.87 -8.91 -12.21
N PHE A 141 16.75 -9.56 -12.96
CA PHE A 141 16.59 -9.81 -14.40
C PHE A 141 16.33 -11.31 -14.64
N ARG A 142 15.48 -11.64 -15.61
CA ARG A 142 15.40 -13.01 -16.10
C ARG A 142 16.77 -13.40 -16.63
N THR A 143 17.37 -14.42 -16.05
CA THR A 143 18.47 -15.12 -16.70
C THR A 143 17.86 -15.84 -17.89
N THR A 144 18.06 -15.34 -19.12
CA THR A 144 17.86 -16.15 -20.30
C THR A 144 18.81 -17.31 -20.15
N ALA A 145 18.28 -18.52 -19.89
CA ALA A 145 19.07 -19.73 -20.01
C ALA A 145 19.62 -19.74 -21.43
N VAL A 146 20.93 -19.56 -21.56
CA VAL A 146 21.62 -19.85 -22.81
C VAL A 146 21.39 -21.34 -23.01
N ALA A 147 20.54 -21.70 -23.96
CA ALA A 147 20.39 -23.05 -24.43
C ALA A 147 21.77 -23.47 -25.02
N ALA A 148 22.40 -24.40 -24.35
CA ALA A 148 23.59 -25.09 -24.85
C ALA A 148 23.16 -26.16 -25.84
#